data_5e5e135a92debcb4647817bcc35df5f0
#
_entry.id   5e5e135a92debcb4647817bcc35df5f0
#
_cell.length_a   1.000
_cell.length_b   1.000
_cell.length_c   1.000
_cell.angle_alpha   90.00
_cell.angle_beta   90.00
_cell.angle_gamma   90.00
#
_symmetry.space_group_name_H-M   'P 1'
#
loop_
_entity.id
_entity.type
_entity.pdbx_description
1 polymer ?
#
loop_
_entity_poly.entity_id
_entity_poly.type
_entity_poly.pdbx_seq_one_letter_code
_entity_poly.pdbx_strand_id
1 'polypeptide(L)'
;MGTGVNHKTLNRVYGVAKAFNTRVGHGPFPTEVFGDEEILRLRGDGSKPWDEFGTTTGRPRRVGWLDLQLLRYAAEVNGLDGLVINKMDILSGLDTVPVCVDYSSNGEPIMRQMKGWASTEGASSRADLPNEAQAYLDLIEEVTGCPVVIFSAGPEREKTFGQVRWEE
;
A
#
# COMPACT_ATOMS: atom_id res chain seq x y z
N MET A 1 21.78 -1.60 16.63
CA MET A 1 20.94 -2.68 16.06
C MET A 1 20.17 -3.31 17.21
N GLY A 2 18.85 -3.08 17.26
CA GLY A 2 18.03 -3.40 18.44
C GLY A 2 17.73 -4.87 18.67
N THR A 3 17.88 -5.73 17.65
CA THR A 3 17.51 -7.16 17.76
C THR A 3 18.69 -8.09 18.03
N GLY A 4 19.94 -7.60 17.88
CA GLY A 4 21.14 -8.46 17.98
C GLY A 4 21.28 -9.52 16.88
N VAL A 5 20.37 -9.55 15.90
CA VAL A 5 20.43 -10.50 14.78
C VAL A 5 21.51 -10.05 13.79
N ASN A 6 22.37 -10.99 13.39
CA ASN A 6 23.37 -10.73 12.36
C ASN A 6 22.68 -10.58 10.98
N HIS A 7 22.90 -9.44 10.30
CA HIS A 7 22.32 -9.20 8.98
C HIS A 7 22.67 -10.28 7.93
N LYS A 8 23.82 -10.96 8.07
CA LYS A 8 24.23 -12.05 7.18
C LYS A 8 23.40 -13.34 7.35
N THR A 9 22.58 -13.42 8.40
CA THR A 9 21.65 -14.54 8.62
C THR A 9 20.25 -14.26 8.10
N LEU A 10 20.00 -13.05 7.60
CA LEU A 10 18.73 -12.68 6.95
C LEU A 10 18.76 -13.17 5.50
N ASN A 11 17.97 -14.18 5.21
CA ASN A 11 17.89 -14.74 3.86
C ASN A 11 16.96 -13.92 2.96
N ARG A 12 15.90 -13.34 3.52
CA ARG A 12 14.93 -12.53 2.78
C ARG A 12 14.36 -11.39 3.62
N VAL A 13 14.06 -10.27 2.97
CA VAL A 13 13.47 -9.08 3.59
C VAL A 13 12.19 -8.72 2.84
N TYR A 14 11.08 -8.65 3.57
CA TYR A 14 9.78 -8.29 3.01
C TYR A 14 9.31 -6.95 3.54
N GLY A 15 8.88 -6.07 2.62
CA GLY A 15 8.30 -4.78 2.97
C GLY A 15 6.79 -4.86 3.08
N VAL A 16 6.21 -4.29 4.13
CA VAL A 16 4.75 -4.18 4.26
C VAL A 16 4.34 -2.74 3.94
N ALA A 17 3.50 -2.59 2.92
CA ALA A 17 2.93 -1.32 2.52
C ALA A 17 1.40 -1.41 2.44
N LYS A 18 0.74 -0.26 2.48
CA LYS A 18 -0.70 -0.16 2.20
C LYS A 18 -0.91 0.15 0.73
N ALA A 19 -2.09 -0.15 0.21
CA ALA A 19 -2.50 0.24 -1.14
C ALA A 19 -2.67 1.77 -1.30
N PHE A 20 -2.48 2.55 -0.24
CA PHE A 20 -2.46 4.01 -0.22
C PHE A 20 -1.51 4.49 0.90
N ASN A 21 -1.12 5.75 0.89
CA ASN A 21 -0.18 6.27 1.86
C ASN A 21 -0.87 6.85 3.10
N THR A 22 -0.22 6.70 4.25
CA THR A 22 -0.62 7.38 5.49
C THR A 22 0.59 8.03 6.15
N ARG A 23 0.38 9.17 6.82
CA ARG A 23 1.43 9.88 7.55
C ARG A 23 0.96 10.35 8.92
N VAL A 24 1.83 10.24 9.88
CA VAL A 24 1.69 10.84 11.21
C VAL A 24 2.59 12.07 11.30
N GLY A 25 2.08 13.15 11.89
CA GLY A 25 2.83 14.38 12.12
C GLY A 25 2.95 15.29 10.89
N HIS A 26 3.77 16.33 11.05
CA HIS A 26 3.98 17.37 10.06
C HIS A 26 5.05 16.99 9.04
N GLY A 27 5.14 17.77 7.97
CA GLY A 27 6.13 17.60 6.91
C GLY A 27 5.50 17.30 5.56
N PRO A 28 6.32 17.21 4.49
CA PRO A 28 5.82 17.05 3.13
C PRO A 28 5.09 15.73 2.94
N PHE A 29 3.97 15.79 2.23
CA PHE A 29 3.17 14.63 1.82
C PHE A 29 2.61 14.91 0.42
N PRO A 30 3.41 14.73 -0.64
CA PRO A 30 3.08 15.20 -1.97
C PRO A 30 1.79 14.61 -2.55
N THR A 31 1.43 13.40 -2.15
CA THR A 31 0.22 12.70 -2.61
C THR A 31 -0.97 12.83 -1.65
N GLU A 32 -0.88 13.73 -0.66
CA GLU A 32 -1.95 13.96 0.32
C GLU A 32 -3.26 14.35 -0.35
N VAL A 33 -4.37 13.81 0.13
CA VAL A 33 -5.71 14.19 -0.32
C VAL A 33 -6.33 15.21 0.64
N PHE A 34 -7.12 16.13 0.07
CA PHE A 34 -7.73 17.24 0.82
C PHE A 34 -9.26 17.27 0.68
N GLY A 35 -9.84 16.43 -0.19
CA GLY A 35 -11.29 16.27 -0.31
C GLY A 35 -11.86 15.46 0.85
N ASP A 36 -12.95 15.93 1.46
CA ASP A 36 -13.56 15.27 2.63
C ASP A 36 -14.00 13.84 2.33
N GLU A 37 -14.52 13.59 1.13
CA GLU A 37 -14.96 12.25 0.70
C GLU A 37 -13.78 11.29 0.56
N GLU A 38 -12.70 11.74 -0.08
CA GLU A 38 -11.47 10.95 -0.24
C GLU A 38 -10.80 10.69 1.09
N ILE A 39 -10.74 11.69 1.96
CA ILE A 39 -10.21 11.55 3.32
C ILE A 39 -11.03 10.52 4.09
N LEU A 40 -12.35 10.62 4.08
CA LEU A 40 -13.22 9.67 4.76
C LEU A 40 -13.04 8.25 4.19
N ARG A 41 -12.91 8.14 2.88
CA ARG A 41 -12.70 6.87 2.19
C ARG A 41 -11.41 6.19 2.62
N LEU A 42 -10.28 6.90 2.60
CA LEU A 42 -8.97 6.32 2.89
C LEU A 42 -8.70 6.17 4.38
N ARG A 43 -9.19 7.09 5.21
CA ARG A 43 -8.93 7.12 6.64
C ARG A 43 -9.96 6.35 7.46
N GLY A 44 -11.22 6.36 7.05
CA GLY A 44 -12.35 5.99 7.89
C GLY A 44 -12.78 7.13 8.82
N ASP A 45 -13.80 6.90 9.60
CA ASP A 45 -14.38 7.85 10.56
C ASP A 45 -13.91 7.63 12.02
N GLY A 46 -13.10 6.61 12.24
CA GLY A 46 -12.58 6.22 13.55
C GLY A 46 -13.48 5.25 14.31
N SER A 47 -14.57 4.79 13.72
CA SER A 47 -15.49 3.83 14.33
C SER A 47 -14.94 2.39 14.34
N LYS A 48 -13.98 2.10 13.47
CA LYS A 48 -13.42 0.76 13.28
C LYS A 48 -11.97 0.70 13.74
N PRO A 49 -11.53 -0.42 14.34
CA PRO A 49 -10.14 -0.57 14.83
C PRO A 49 -9.08 -0.52 13.72
N TRP A 50 -9.46 -0.75 12.48
CA TRP A 50 -8.56 -0.68 11.32
C TRP A 50 -8.57 0.68 10.60
N ASP A 51 -9.37 1.66 11.06
CA ASP A 51 -9.34 3.01 10.55
C ASP A 51 -8.00 3.70 10.83
N GLU A 52 -7.63 4.68 10.00
CA GLU A 52 -6.32 5.31 10.07
C GLU A 52 -6.25 6.40 11.15
N PHE A 53 -6.26 5.92 12.39
CA PHE A 53 -6.09 6.73 13.61
C PHE A 53 -4.90 6.20 14.43
N GLY A 54 -4.32 7.06 15.23
CA GLY A 54 -3.24 6.68 16.14
C GLY A 54 -3.76 5.79 17.27
N THR A 55 -3.23 4.58 17.40
CA THR A 55 -3.69 3.59 18.40
C THR A 55 -3.66 4.14 19.83
N THR A 56 -2.62 4.90 20.19
CA THR A 56 -2.46 5.44 21.54
C THR A 56 -3.13 6.82 21.71
N THR A 57 -3.06 7.65 20.68
CA THR A 57 -3.47 9.06 20.78
C THR A 57 -4.86 9.34 20.21
N GLY A 58 -5.44 8.41 19.46
CA GLY A 58 -6.69 8.62 18.73
C GLY A 58 -6.62 9.69 17.63
N ARG A 59 -5.42 10.24 17.34
CA ARG A 59 -5.29 11.31 16.34
C ARG A 59 -5.50 10.76 14.94
N PRO A 60 -6.29 11.46 14.09
CA PRO A 60 -6.45 11.08 12.69
C PRO A 60 -5.10 11.15 11.95
N ARG A 61 -4.81 10.14 11.14
CA ARG A 61 -3.66 10.16 10.25
C ARG A 61 -4.00 10.98 9.00
N ARG A 62 -3.00 11.65 8.45
CA ARG A 62 -3.05 12.21 7.10
C ARG A 62 -3.04 11.04 6.12
N VAL A 63 -3.81 11.13 5.05
CA VAL A 63 -3.94 10.08 4.03
C VAL A 63 -3.68 10.65 2.65
N GLY A 64 -3.23 9.80 1.74
CA GLY A 64 -2.92 10.20 0.37
C GLY A 64 -2.80 8.99 -0.55
N TRP A 65 -2.76 9.25 -1.86
CA TRP A 65 -2.59 8.22 -2.85
C TRP A 65 -1.22 7.55 -2.77
N LEU A 66 -1.13 6.32 -3.25
CA LEU A 66 0.13 5.57 -3.22
C LEU A 66 1.20 6.29 -4.04
N ASP A 67 2.37 6.45 -3.43
CA ASP A 67 3.57 7.00 -4.04
C ASP A 67 4.52 5.85 -4.37
N LEU A 68 4.57 5.49 -5.65
CA LEU A 68 5.39 4.37 -6.11
C LEU A 68 6.89 4.70 -6.15
N GLN A 69 7.25 5.98 -6.30
CA GLN A 69 8.66 6.38 -6.25
C GLN A 69 9.21 6.27 -4.83
N LEU A 70 8.40 6.67 -3.84
CA LEU A 70 8.75 6.48 -2.44
C LEU A 70 8.83 4.99 -2.07
N LEU A 71 7.89 4.19 -2.57
CA LEU A 71 7.88 2.74 -2.35
C LEU A 71 9.07 2.05 -3.03
N ARG A 72 9.41 2.44 -4.26
CA ARG A 72 10.60 1.98 -4.97
C ARG A 72 11.86 2.30 -4.19
N TYR A 73 12.02 3.56 -3.78
CA TYR A 73 13.15 3.97 -2.95
C TYR A 73 13.26 3.14 -1.66
N ALA A 74 12.12 2.91 -0.98
CA ALA A 74 12.10 2.07 0.22
C ALA A 74 12.50 0.62 -0.09
N ALA A 75 12.05 0.05 -1.22
CA ALA A 75 12.43 -1.30 -1.64
C ALA A 75 13.93 -1.40 -1.91
N GLU A 76 14.50 -0.46 -2.64
CA GLU A 76 15.93 -0.40 -2.97
C GLU A 76 16.81 -0.26 -1.70
N VAL A 77 16.50 0.71 -0.83
CA VAL A 77 17.32 1.00 0.37
C VAL A 77 17.28 -0.15 1.38
N ASN A 78 16.15 -0.85 1.49
CA ASN A 78 16.00 -1.98 2.41
C ASN A 78 16.35 -3.32 1.76
N GLY A 79 16.66 -3.38 0.46
CA GLY A 79 16.96 -4.62 -0.24
C GLY A 79 15.80 -5.61 -0.15
N LEU A 80 14.57 -5.17 -0.48
CA LEU A 80 13.40 -6.01 -0.34
C LEU A 80 13.35 -7.10 -1.40
N ASP A 81 13.08 -8.33 -0.97
CA ASP A 81 12.83 -9.49 -1.83
C ASP A 81 11.35 -9.62 -2.24
N GLY A 82 10.46 -8.90 -1.57
CA GLY A 82 9.04 -8.90 -1.88
C GLY A 82 8.25 -7.89 -1.07
N LEU A 83 7.07 -7.56 -1.60
CA LEU A 83 6.12 -6.63 -0.99
C LEU A 83 4.88 -7.36 -0.49
N VAL A 84 4.38 -6.90 0.64
CA VAL A 84 3.06 -7.22 1.18
C VAL A 84 2.19 -5.98 1.06
N ILE A 85 1.14 -6.03 0.24
CA ILE A 85 0.24 -4.89 0.02
C ILE A 85 -1.06 -5.08 0.78
N ASN A 86 -1.29 -4.24 1.76
CA ASN A 86 -2.49 -4.29 2.59
C ASN A 86 -3.55 -3.28 2.14
N LYS A 87 -4.81 -3.51 2.55
CA LYS A 87 -5.92 -2.56 2.39
C LYS A 87 -6.35 -2.30 0.96
N MET A 88 -6.29 -3.32 0.09
CA MET A 88 -6.84 -3.24 -1.26
C MET A 88 -8.36 -3.02 -1.26
N ASP A 89 -9.06 -3.53 -0.25
CA ASP A 89 -10.49 -3.38 -0.02
C ASP A 89 -10.93 -1.92 0.14
N ILE A 90 -10.09 -1.08 0.74
CA ILE A 90 -10.38 0.35 0.94
C ILE A 90 -10.54 1.10 -0.38
N LEU A 91 -9.86 0.67 -1.42
CA LEU A 91 -9.95 1.27 -2.76
C LEU A 91 -11.10 0.70 -3.62
N SER A 92 -11.81 -0.32 -3.14
CA SER A 92 -12.96 -0.91 -3.84
C SER A 92 -14.09 0.09 -4.01
N GLY A 93 -14.78 0.08 -5.15
CA GLY A 93 -15.90 0.97 -5.45
C GLY A 93 -15.50 2.38 -5.90
N LEU A 94 -14.21 2.65 -6.11
CA LEU A 94 -13.74 3.87 -6.78
C LEU A 94 -13.80 3.66 -8.29
N ASP A 95 -14.18 4.70 -9.04
CA ASP A 95 -14.13 4.70 -10.51
C ASP A 95 -12.69 4.76 -11.01
N THR A 96 -11.85 5.54 -10.31
CA THR A 96 -10.43 5.69 -10.60
C THR A 96 -9.62 5.69 -9.31
N VAL A 97 -8.40 5.16 -9.39
CA VAL A 97 -7.41 5.16 -8.30
C VAL A 97 -6.17 5.92 -8.78
N PRO A 98 -5.96 7.15 -8.32
CA PRO A 98 -4.73 7.89 -8.62
C PRO A 98 -3.51 7.24 -7.96
N VAL A 99 -2.39 7.21 -8.69
CA VAL A 99 -1.10 6.67 -8.19
C VAL A 99 0.03 7.60 -8.64
N CYS A 100 0.89 8.00 -7.74
CA CYS A 100 2.09 8.74 -8.11
C CYS A 100 3.12 7.78 -8.71
N VAL A 101 3.43 7.98 -9.99
CA VAL A 101 4.37 7.12 -10.74
C VAL A 101 5.73 7.78 -10.94
N ASP A 102 5.83 9.10 -10.79
CA ASP A 102 7.09 9.83 -10.93
C ASP A 102 6.99 11.23 -10.32
N TYR A 103 8.07 11.98 -10.36
CA TYR A 103 8.13 13.38 -9.96
C TYR A 103 8.66 14.24 -11.11
N SER A 104 8.05 15.41 -11.30
CA SER A 104 8.54 16.41 -12.22
C SER A 104 9.88 17.01 -11.76
N SER A 105 10.55 17.75 -12.62
CA SER A 105 11.79 18.48 -12.27
C SER A 105 11.62 19.46 -11.10
N ASN A 106 10.39 19.89 -10.82
CA ASN A 106 10.06 20.81 -9.74
C ASN A 106 9.68 20.08 -8.44
N GLY A 107 9.72 18.73 -8.44
CA GLY A 107 9.34 17.92 -7.28
C GLY A 107 7.83 17.71 -7.13
N GLU A 108 7.02 18.04 -8.14
CA GLU A 108 5.59 17.79 -8.14
C GLU A 108 5.28 16.33 -8.53
N PRO A 109 4.35 15.65 -7.85
CA PRO A 109 4.00 14.27 -8.16
C PRO A 109 3.32 14.16 -9.52
N ILE A 110 3.77 13.22 -10.34
CA ILE A 110 3.14 12.84 -11.61
C ILE A 110 2.17 11.72 -11.35
N MET A 111 0.88 12.02 -11.42
CA MET A 111 -0.19 11.10 -11.10
C MET A 111 -0.69 10.35 -12.33
N ARG A 112 -0.74 9.02 -12.27
CA ARG A 112 -1.43 8.15 -13.23
C ARG A 112 -2.80 7.79 -12.68
N GLN A 113 -3.84 7.95 -13.51
CA GLN A 113 -5.19 7.51 -13.16
C GLN A 113 -5.34 6.05 -13.55
N MET A 114 -5.39 5.16 -12.55
CA MET A 114 -5.72 3.76 -12.77
C MET A 114 -7.24 3.58 -12.77
N LYS A 115 -7.75 2.64 -13.57
CA LYS A 115 -9.16 2.27 -13.48
C LYS A 115 -9.40 1.60 -12.13
N GLY A 116 -10.45 2.00 -11.44
CA GLY A 116 -10.85 1.40 -10.17
C GLY A 116 -11.57 0.07 -10.34
N TRP A 117 -11.86 -0.60 -9.25
CA TRP A 117 -12.55 -1.90 -9.22
C TRP A 117 -13.74 -1.88 -8.28
N ALA A 118 -14.74 -2.72 -8.58
CA ALA A 118 -16.00 -2.74 -7.81
C ALA A 118 -15.79 -3.29 -6.40
N SER A 119 -15.18 -4.45 -6.25
CA SER A 119 -14.96 -5.10 -4.97
C SER A 119 -13.82 -6.11 -5.05
N THR A 120 -13.12 -6.31 -3.94
CA THR A 120 -12.19 -7.43 -3.72
C THR A 120 -12.84 -8.56 -2.91
N GLU A 121 -14.10 -8.42 -2.54
CA GLU A 121 -14.85 -9.41 -1.77
C GLU A 121 -14.98 -10.72 -2.58
N GLY A 122 -14.80 -11.85 -1.91
CA GLY A 122 -14.86 -13.17 -2.54
C GLY A 122 -13.55 -13.64 -3.16
N ALA A 123 -12.55 -12.76 -3.34
CA ALA A 123 -11.22 -13.19 -3.78
C ALA A 123 -10.59 -14.14 -2.76
N SER A 124 -9.92 -15.17 -3.25
CA SER A 124 -9.12 -16.15 -2.48
C SER A 124 -7.70 -16.29 -3.02
N SER A 125 -7.44 -15.66 -4.16
CA SER A 125 -6.14 -15.60 -4.81
C SER A 125 -6.01 -14.32 -5.64
N ARG A 126 -4.80 -14.02 -6.15
CA ARG A 126 -4.61 -12.89 -7.09
C ARG A 126 -5.44 -13.04 -8.37
N ALA A 127 -5.60 -14.26 -8.84
CA ALA A 127 -6.38 -14.54 -10.06
C ALA A 127 -7.88 -14.26 -9.89
N ASP A 128 -8.40 -14.26 -8.67
CA ASP A 128 -9.82 -13.97 -8.38
C ASP A 128 -10.09 -12.47 -8.23
N LEU A 129 -9.04 -11.64 -8.14
CA LEU A 129 -9.21 -10.19 -8.11
C LEU A 129 -9.76 -9.68 -9.45
N PRO A 130 -10.55 -8.59 -9.44
CA PRO A 130 -10.86 -7.85 -10.66
C PRO A 130 -9.61 -7.51 -11.46
N ASN A 131 -9.69 -7.51 -12.78
CA ASN A 131 -8.55 -7.21 -13.66
C ASN A 131 -7.88 -5.87 -13.32
N GLU A 132 -8.67 -4.88 -12.93
CA GLU A 132 -8.18 -3.57 -12.54
C GLU A 132 -7.37 -3.60 -11.23
N ALA A 133 -7.80 -4.43 -10.27
CA ALA A 133 -7.05 -4.63 -9.02
C ALA A 133 -5.76 -5.43 -9.26
N GLN A 134 -5.79 -6.41 -10.19
CA GLN A 134 -4.58 -7.10 -10.63
C GLN A 134 -3.61 -6.13 -11.31
N ALA A 135 -4.11 -5.29 -12.25
CA ALA A 135 -3.30 -4.28 -12.93
C ALA A 135 -2.68 -3.24 -11.95
N TYR A 136 -3.36 -2.96 -10.84
CA TYR A 136 -2.81 -2.11 -9.78
C TYR A 136 -1.60 -2.77 -9.09
N LEU A 137 -1.68 -4.06 -8.78
CA LEU A 137 -0.56 -4.82 -8.22
C LEU A 137 0.58 -4.97 -9.24
N ASP A 138 0.24 -5.21 -10.53
CA ASP A 138 1.22 -5.30 -11.62
C ASP A 138 2.00 -3.98 -11.76
N LEU A 139 1.33 -2.83 -11.66
CA LEU A 139 1.97 -1.52 -11.71
C LEU A 139 2.91 -1.30 -10.51
N ILE A 140 2.54 -1.75 -9.31
CA ILE A 140 3.42 -1.70 -8.14
C ILE A 140 4.70 -2.50 -8.41
N GLU A 141 4.58 -3.71 -8.93
CA GLU A 141 5.72 -4.57 -9.27
C GLU A 141 6.59 -3.95 -10.38
N GLU A 142 5.96 -3.43 -11.43
CA GLU A 142 6.65 -2.78 -12.55
C GLU A 142 7.52 -1.60 -12.09
N VAL A 143 6.94 -0.69 -11.29
CA VAL A 143 7.63 0.54 -10.87
C VAL A 143 8.66 0.27 -9.78
N THR A 144 8.36 -0.62 -8.84
CA THR A 144 9.26 -0.91 -7.71
C THR A 144 10.35 -1.93 -8.05
N GLY A 145 10.17 -2.73 -9.09
CA GLY A 145 11.03 -3.87 -9.39
C GLY A 145 10.95 -4.99 -8.35
N CYS A 146 9.97 -4.95 -7.44
CA CYS A 146 9.85 -5.84 -6.30
C CYS A 146 8.51 -6.59 -6.38
N PRO A 147 8.48 -7.95 -6.34
CA PRO A 147 7.25 -8.71 -6.49
C PRO A 147 6.30 -8.51 -5.31
N VAL A 148 4.99 -8.43 -5.57
CA VAL A 148 3.96 -8.48 -4.54
C VAL A 148 3.66 -9.94 -4.21
N VAL A 149 4.18 -10.41 -3.09
CA VAL A 149 4.09 -11.81 -2.66
C VAL A 149 2.85 -12.08 -1.80
N ILE A 150 2.35 -11.07 -1.11
CA ILE A 150 1.13 -11.13 -0.29
C ILE A 150 0.32 -9.85 -0.51
N PHE A 151 -0.99 -9.97 -0.52
CA PHE A 151 -1.90 -8.82 -0.46
C PHE A 151 -3.08 -9.11 0.47
N SER A 152 -3.72 -8.07 1.00
CA SER A 152 -4.96 -8.21 1.75
C SER A 152 -6.13 -7.51 1.04
N ALA A 153 -7.26 -8.22 0.98
CA ALA A 153 -8.52 -7.81 0.38
C ALA A 153 -9.61 -7.52 1.43
N GLY A 154 -9.23 -7.40 2.68
CA GLY A 154 -10.10 -7.12 3.83
C GLY A 154 -9.31 -7.10 5.15
N PRO A 155 -9.95 -6.70 6.26
CA PRO A 155 -9.29 -6.60 7.56
C PRO A 155 -9.10 -7.96 8.26
N GLU A 156 -9.85 -8.99 7.87
CA GLU A 156 -9.78 -10.32 8.46
C GLU A 156 -8.52 -11.06 8.00
N ARG A 157 -7.99 -11.93 8.86
CA ARG A 157 -6.80 -12.73 8.55
C ARG A 157 -7.00 -13.61 7.32
N GLU A 158 -8.20 -14.14 7.15
CA GLU A 158 -8.61 -15.01 6.04
C GLU A 158 -8.68 -14.26 4.70
N LYS A 159 -8.62 -12.91 4.74
CA LYS A 159 -8.56 -12.03 3.55
C LYS A 159 -7.14 -11.65 3.17
N THR A 160 -6.14 -12.32 3.70
CA THR A 160 -4.73 -12.13 3.35
C THR A 160 -4.27 -13.32 2.51
N PHE A 161 -3.83 -13.05 1.28
CA PHE A 161 -3.53 -14.05 0.26
C PHE A 161 -2.11 -13.91 -0.25
N GLY A 162 -1.53 -15.04 -0.64
CA GLY A 162 -0.17 -15.14 -1.12
C GLY A 162 0.71 -15.98 -0.21
N GLN A 163 1.94 -16.19 -0.62
CA GLN A 163 2.91 -16.99 0.14
C GLN A 163 4.30 -16.35 0.08
N VAL A 164 4.92 -16.26 1.22
CA VAL A 164 6.34 -16.07 1.34
C VAL A 164 7.01 -17.42 1.10
N ARG A 165 7.85 -17.53 0.08
CA ARG A 165 8.64 -18.76 -0.13
C ARG A 165 9.77 -18.78 0.87
N TRP A 166 9.69 -19.69 1.81
CA TRP A 166 10.81 -20.10 2.64
C TRP A 166 11.54 -21.21 1.86
N GLU A 167 12.58 -20.86 1.11
CA GLU A 167 13.50 -21.88 0.61
C GLU A 167 14.37 -22.32 1.79
N GLU A 168 14.39 -23.62 2.06
CA GLU A 168 15.24 -24.25 3.05
C GLU A 168 16.73 -24.11 2.72
#